data_68a1124b1097febbfdec871a53decd0d
#
_entry.id   68a1124b1097febbfdec871a53decd0d
#
_cell.length_a   1.000
_cell.length_b   1.000
_cell.length_c   1.000
_cell.angle_alpha   90.00
_cell.angle_beta   90.00
_cell.angle_gamma   90.00
#
_symmetry.space_group_name_H-M   'P 1'
#
loop_
_entity.id
_entity.type
_entity.pdbx_description
1 polymer ?
#
loop_
_entity_poly.entity_id
_entity_poly.type
_entity_poly.pdbx_seq_one_letter_code
_entity_poly.pdbx_strand_id
1 'polypeptide(L)'
;VLIDGELYLEIQANYNRFCEIKDPHALCCFCLMYSAYYGLRNLELKNENKARVLTAYADKLLEPAENNEDCFESTLRRLSRETGRKEVSYSSKLAATRNSSLPVIDRHVKHVLEISAIPTSSVDKWLEIYGQIKERYEALEKIPLANGKFFEDCFDELWPNLKGMTLVKKADHIVWEIGKEDERVNRQRKKKAKEATNEKTVL
;
A
#
# COMPACT_ATOMS: atom_id res chain seq x y z
N VAL A 1 -0.06 -15.59 -2.62
CA VAL A 1 0.18 -14.47 -3.56
C VAL A 1 -1.10 -14.12 -4.32
N LEU A 2 -1.74 -15.08 -4.99
CA LEU A 2 -2.98 -14.87 -5.76
C LEU A 2 -4.14 -14.35 -4.89
N ILE A 3 -4.27 -14.85 -3.68
CA ILE A 3 -5.34 -14.46 -2.73
C ILE A 3 -5.31 -12.95 -2.44
N ASP A 4 -4.12 -12.37 -2.29
CA ASP A 4 -4.00 -10.94 -1.97
C ASP A 4 -4.41 -10.04 -3.15
N GLY A 5 -4.11 -10.43 -4.39
CA GLY A 5 -4.50 -9.67 -5.58
C GLY A 5 -6.01 -9.74 -5.88
N GLU A 6 -6.61 -10.91 -5.73
CA GLU A 6 -8.06 -11.09 -5.88
C GLU A 6 -8.83 -10.32 -4.82
N LEU A 7 -8.38 -10.38 -3.56
CA LEU A 7 -8.97 -9.61 -2.47
C LEU A 7 -8.88 -8.09 -2.73
N TYR A 8 -7.78 -7.61 -3.33
CA TYR A 8 -7.67 -6.20 -3.73
C TYR A 8 -8.76 -5.83 -4.76
N LEU A 9 -8.98 -6.65 -5.79
CA LEU A 9 -10.02 -6.38 -6.81
C LEU A 9 -11.43 -6.35 -6.20
N GLU A 10 -11.71 -7.25 -5.26
CA GLU A 10 -13.00 -7.23 -4.54
C GLU A 10 -13.16 -5.98 -3.66
N ILE A 11 -12.09 -5.53 -2.99
CA ILE A 11 -12.10 -4.28 -2.23
C ILE A 11 -12.45 -3.10 -3.13
N GLN A 12 -11.83 -3.01 -4.31
CA GLN A 12 -12.10 -1.96 -5.29
C GLN A 12 -13.53 -2.02 -5.82
N ALA A 13 -14.04 -3.23 -6.13
CA ALA A 13 -15.40 -3.41 -6.61
C ALA A 13 -16.44 -2.94 -5.57
N ASN A 14 -16.26 -3.30 -4.29
CA ASN A 14 -17.16 -2.85 -3.22
C ASN A 14 -17.06 -1.33 -2.97
N TYR A 15 -15.87 -0.75 -3.05
CA TYR A 15 -15.70 0.70 -2.95
C TYR A 15 -16.43 1.44 -4.09
N ASN A 16 -16.22 1.02 -5.33
CA ASN A 16 -16.86 1.61 -6.50
C ASN A 16 -18.40 1.51 -6.41
N ARG A 17 -18.91 0.32 -6.06
CA ARG A 17 -20.33 0.10 -5.86
C ARG A 17 -20.92 1.01 -4.79
N PHE A 18 -20.22 1.19 -3.66
CA PHE A 18 -20.65 2.17 -2.65
C PHE A 18 -20.63 3.60 -3.20
N CYS A 19 -19.61 3.99 -3.94
CA CYS A 19 -19.51 5.33 -4.52
C CYS A 19 -20.64 5.62 -5.51
N GLU A 20 -20.99 4.62 -6.35
CA GLU A 20 -22.00 4.75 -7.39
C GLU A 20 -23.44 4.80 -6.85
N ILE A 21 -23.81 3.84 -6.03
CA ILE A 21 -25.22 3.63 -5.61
C ILE A 21 -25.45 3.79 -4.10
N LYS A 22 -24.41 4.16 -3.34
CA LYS A 22 -24.47 4.33 -1.88
C LYS A 22 -24.96 3.08 -1.14
N ASP A 23 -24.64 1.88 -1.64
CA ASP A 23 -25.05 0.60 -1.06
C ASP A 23 -24.39 0.40 0.33
N PRO A 24 -25.15 0.36 1.44
CA PRO A 24 -24.59 0.16 2.77
C PRO A 24 -23.91 -1.20 2.95
N HIS A 25 -24.35 -2.24 2.25
CA HIS A 25 -23.71 -3.55 2.30
C HIS A 25 -22.34 -3.52 1.64
N ALA A 26 -22.23 -2.86 0.48
CA ALA A 26 -20.94 -2.65 -0.18
C ALA A 26 -19.97 -1.88 0.71
N LEU A 27 -20.43 -0.84 1.42
CA LEU A 27 -19.62 -0.10 2.39
C LEU A 27 -19.14 -1.01 3.52
N CYS A 28 -20.03 -1.82 4.11
CA CYS A 28 -19.66 -2.74 5.19
C CYS A 28 -18.62 -3.77 4.73
N CYS A 29 -18.86 -4.43 3.59
CA CYS A 29 -17.91 -5.36 2.98
C CYS A 29 -16.57 -4.69 2.71
N PHE A 30 -16.60 -3.51 2.10
CA PHE A 30 -15.40 -2.72 1.85
C PHE A 30 -14.61 -2.46 3.14
N CYS A 31 -15.24 -1.94 4.19
CA CYS A 31 -14.56 -1.62 5.46
C CYS A 31 -13.93 -2.85 6.12
N LEU A 32 -14.62 -4.00 6.11
CA LEU A 32 -14.11 -5.25 6.67
C LEU A 32 -12.91 -5.79 5.88
N MET A 33 -13.05 -5.88 4.57
CA MET A 33 -12.00 -6.41 3.68
C MET A 33 -10.80 -5.47 3.66
N TYR A 34 -11.03 -4.17 3.54
CA TYR A 34 -10.00 -3.14 3.53
C TYR A 34 -9.17 -3.15 4.83
N SER A 35 -9.83 -3.19 5.99
CA SER A 35 -9.11 -3.24 7.27
C SER A 35 -8.32 -4.53 7.46
N ALA A 36 -8.81 -5.65 6.93
CA ALA A 36 -8.08 -6.92 6.93
C ALA A 36 -6.86 -6.87 6.02
N TYR A 37 -7.04 -6.41 4.78
CA TYR A 37 -6.01 -6.36 3.75
C TYR A 37 -4.86 -5.43 4.12
N TYR A 38 -5.17 -4.22 4.56
CA TYR A 38 -4.16 -3.22 4.94
C TYR A 38 -3.68 -3.30 6.39
N GLY A 39 -4.11 -4.30 7.15
CA GLY A 39 -3.66 -4.53 8.51
C GLY A 39 -4.11 -3.47 9.51
N LEU A 40 -5.23 -2.78 9.26
CA LEU A 40 -5.74 -1.73 10.15
C LEU A 40 -6.23 -2.27 11.49
N ARG A 41 -6.43 -3.58 11.62
CA ARG A 41 -6.80 -4.26 12.87
C ARG A 41 -5.82 -4.01 14.03
N ASN A 42 -4.55 -3.70 13.71
CA ASN A 42 -3.53 -3.35 14.69
C ASN A 42 -3.67 -1.91 15.22
N LEU A 43 -4.63 -1.14 14.71
CA LEU A 43 -5.05 0.12 15.31
C LEU A 43 -5.96 -0.21 16.51
N GLU A 44 -5.36 -0.71 17.59
CA GLU A 44 -6.10 -0.90 18.85
C GLU A 44 -6.71 0.43 19.28
N LEU A 45 -8.03 0.43 19.55
CA LEU A 45 -8.83 1.61 19.91
C LEU A 45 -8.46 2.25 21.26
N LYS A 46 -7.44 1.73 21.94
CA LYS A 46 -7.02 2.17 23.28
C LYS A 46 -6.25 3.49 23.32
N ASN A 47 -5.98 4.10 22.16
CA ASN A 47 -5.23 5.36 22.09
C ASN A 47 -6.06 6.40 21.32
N GLU A 48 -6.36 7.54 21.95
CA GLU A 48 -7.14 8.65 21.35
C GLU A 48 -6.60 9.10 19.98
N ASN A 49 -5.28 9.09 19.80
CA ASN A 49 -4.68 9.43 18.53
C ASN A 49 -5.03 8.43 17.42
N LYS A 50 -5.18 7.14 17.75
CA LYS A 50 -5.58 6.13 16.77
C LYS A 50 -7.05 6.29 16.36
N ALA A 51 -7.93 6.64 17.30
CA ALA A 51 -9.32 6.94 17.01
C ALA A 51 -9.44 8.14 16.05
N ARG A 52 -8.67 9.21 16.28
CA ARG A 52 -8.62 10.38 15.39
C ARG A 52 -8.14 10.01 13.98
N VAL A 53 -7.11 9.18 13.87
CA VAL A 53 -6.64 8.67 12.55
C VAL A 53 -7.74 7.93 11.82
N LEU A 54 -8.43 7.00 12.51
CA LEU A 54 -9.51 6.21 11.90
C LEU A 54 -10.68 7.08 11.48
N THR A 55 -11.10 8.04 12.31
CA THR A 55 -12.18 8.98 11.99
C THR A 55 -11.80 9.83 10.78
N ALA A 56 -10.63 10.48 10.82
CA ALA A 56 -10.15 11.31 9.71
C ALA A 56 -9.99 10.51 8.41
N TYR A 57 -9.60 9.24 8.53
CA TYR A 57 -9.47 8.32 7.41
C TYR A 57 -10.83 7.92 6.83
N ALA A 58 -11.80 7.58 7.68
CA ALA A 58 -13.16 7.24 7.26
C ALA A 58 -13.85 8.44 6.61
N ASP A 59 -13.76 9.63 7.21
CA ASP A 59 -14.29 10.87 6.66
C ASP A 59 -13.74 11.14 5.26
N LYS A 60 -12.42 11.01 5.10
CA LYS A 60 -11.77 11.26 3.81
C LYS A 60 -12.14 10.22 2.76
N LEU A 61 -12.32 8.97 3.16
CA LEU A 61 -12.74 7.89 2.27
C LEU A 61 -14.17 8.10 1.74
N LEU A 62 -15.05 8.66 2.58
CA LEU A 62 -16.45 8.89 2.27
C LEU A 62 -16.71 10.25 1.60
N GLU A 63 -15.73 11.15 1.58
CA GLU A 63 -15.86 12.41 0.84
C GLU A 63 -16.11 12.13 -0.64
N PRO A 64 -17.00 12.91 -1.29
CA PRO A 64 -17.16 12.83 -2.74
C PRO A 64 -15.81 12.98 -3.45
N ALA A 65 -15.63 12.26 -4.54
CA ALA A 65 -14.41 12.34 -5.34
C ALA A 65 -14.41 13.66 -6.17
N GLU A 66 -14.27 14.79 -5.50
CA GLU A 66 -14.00 16.05 -6.16
C GLU A 66 -12.53 16.12 -6.52
N ASN A 67 -12.24 16.02 -7.81
CA ASN A 67 -10.92 16.12 -8.45
C ASN A 67 -9.86 15.12 -7.96
N ASN A 68 -9.62 14.12 -8.78
CA ASN A 68 -8.70 12.99 -8.58
C ASN A 68 -7.20 13.37 -8.47
N GLU A 69 -6.81 14.64 -8.59
CA GLU A 69 -5.40 14.95 -8.84
C GLU A 69 -4.50 14.94 -7.59
N ASP A 70 -5.03 15.20 -6.39
CA ASP A 70 -4.16 15.32 -5.19
C ASP A 70 -4.67 14.59 -3.93
N CYS A 71 -5.29 13.43 -4.10
CA CYS A 71 -5.83 12.69 -2.96
C CYS A 71 -4.74 12.32 -1.93
N PHE A 72 -3.50 12.04 -2.36
CA PHE A 72 -2.41 11.71 -1.46
C PHE A 72 -1.96 12.95 -0.65
N GLU A 73 -1.68 14.08 -1.32
CA GLU A 73 -1.24 15.31 -0.65
C GLU A 73 -2.29 15.81 0.34
N SER A 74 -3.53 15.98 -0.09
CA SER A 74 -4.61 16.47 0.77
C SER A 74 -4.82 15.59 2.00
N THR A 75 -4.77 14.28 1.82
CA THR A 75 -4.90 13.30 2.90
C THR A 75 -3.70 13.35 3.85
N LEU A 76 -2.48 13.37 3.32
CA LEU A 76 -1.26 13.41 4.12
C LEU A 76 -1.18 14.70 4.96
N ARG A 77 -1.50 15.86 4.38
CA ARG A 77 -1.53 17.14 5.09
C ARG A 77 -2.62 17.16 6.17
N ARG A 78 -3.81 16.64 5.87
CA ARG A 78 -4.91 16.54 6.84
C ARG A 78 -4.53 15.61 8.00
N LEU A 79 -4.13 14.38 7.73
CA LEU A 79 -3.74 13.41 8.78
C LEU A 79 -2.56 13.92 9.60
N SER A 80 -1.57 14.55 8.97
CA SER A 80 -0.42 15.12 9.70
C SER A 80 -0.84 16.22 10.66
N ARG A 81 -1.78 17.08 10.27
CA ARG A 81 -2.31 18.15 11.14
C ARG A 81 -3.14 17.59 12.29
N GLU A 82 -4.01 16.63 12.03
CA GLU A 82 -4.95 16.10 13.01
C GLU A 82 -4.27 15.17 14.04
N THR A 83 -3.23 14.46 13.62
CA THR A 83 -2.58 13.44 14.46
C THR A 83 -1.22 13.88 15.02
N GLY A 84 -0.65 14.96 14.49
CA GLY A 84 0.74 15.35 14.76
C GLY A 84 1.79 14.39 14.16
N ARG A 85 1.37 13.41 13.36
CA ARG A 85 2.21 12.36 12.76
C ARG A 85 2.06 12.35 11.26
N LYS A 86 3.14 11.97 10.57
CA LYS A 86 3.12 11.79 9.11
C LYS A 86 2.62 10.39 8.78
N GLU A 87 1.32 10.25 8.61
CA GLU A 87 0.66 8.96 8.34
C GLU A 87 0.75 8.60 6.84
N VAL A 88 1.97 8.55 6.31
CA VAL A 88 2.28 8.35 4.88
C VAL A 88 1.67 7.07 4.33
N SER A 89 1.83 5.96 5.07
CA SER A 89 1.31 4.65 4.64
C SER A 89 -0.22 4.65 4.56
N TYR A 90 -0.90 5.27 5.52
CA TYR A 90 -2.37 5.37 5.47
C TYR A 90 -2.83 6.31 4.38
N SER A 91 -2.16 7.45 4.22
CA SER A 91 -2.50 8.42 3.19
C SER A 91 -2.36 7.84 1.78
N SER A 92 -1.29 7.11 1.52
CA SER A 92 -1.08 6.48 0.21
C SER A 92 -2.06 5.33 -0.07
N LYS A 93 -2.41 4.53 0.94
CA LYS A 93 -3.42 3.48 0.81
C LYS A 93 -4.79 4.06 0.48
N LEU A 94 -5.18 5.15 1.16
CA LEU A 94 -6.43 5.83 0.89
C LEU A 94 -6.45 6.43 -0.52
N ALA A 95 -5.37 7.13 -0.90
CA ALA A 95 -5.24 7.67 -2.25
C ALA A 95 -5.36 6.58 -3.31
N ALA A 96 -4.67 5.46 -3.12
CA ALA A 96 -4.69 4.31 -4.02
C ALA A 96 -6.04 3.59 -4.09
N THR A 97 -6.86 3.66 -3.03
CA THR A 97 -8.22 3.13 -3.03
C THR A 97 -9.15 4.01 -3.87
N ARG A 98 -9.00 5.33 -3.76
CA ARG A 98 -9.80 6.29 -4.54
C ARG A 98 -9.39 6.37 -6.00
N ASN A 99 -8.10 6.19 -6.27
CA ASN A 99 -7.53 6.19 -7.61
C ASN A 99 -6.47 5.08 -7.72
N SER A 100 -6.82 4.00 -8.41
CA SER A 100 -5.95 2.83 -8.58
C SER A 100 -4.70 3.08 -9.43
N SER A 101 -4.57 4.28 -10.04
CA SER A 101 -3.34 4.70 -10.71
C SER A 101 -2.33 5.36 -9.76
N LEU A 102 -2.61 5.39 -8.46
CA LEU A 102 -1.71 5.94 -7.44
C LEU A 102 -1.01 4.82 -6.66
N PRO A 103 0.32 4.93 -6.42
CA PRO A 103 1.08 3.90 -5.70
C PRO A 103 0.79 3.90 -4.20
N VAL A 104 1.07 2.76 -3.56
CA VAL A 104 1.07 2.64 -2.10
C VAL A 104 2.49 2.80 -1.56
N ILE A 105 2.64 3.54 -0.46
CA ILE A 105 3.90 3.59 0.31
C ILE A 105 3.69 2.85 1.62
N ASP A 106 4.27 1.67 1.73
CA ASP A 106 4.33 0.94 2.98
C ASP A 106 5.78 0.54 3.33
N ARG A 107 5.94 -0.30 4.34
CA ARG A 107 7.28 -0.74 4.77
C ARG A 107 8.00 -1.58 3.71
N HIS A 108 7.27 -2.40 2.96
CA HIS A 108 7.84 -3.27 1.93
C HIS A 108 8.27 -2.45 0.72
N VAL A 109 7.41 -1.56 0.25
CA VAL A 109 7.71 -0.62 -0.83
C VAL A 109 8.92 0.24 -0.47
N LYS A 110 8.97 0.80 0.75
CA LYS A 110 10.12 1.58 1.21
C LYS A 110 11.41 0.77 1.25
N HIS A 111 11.33 -0.50 1.64
CA HIS A 111 12.49 -1.39 1.67
C HIS A 111 13.00 -1.69 0.26
N VAL A 112 12.15 -2.17 -0.63
CA VAL A 112 12.52 -2.57 -1.99
C VAL A 112 13.02 -1.38 -2.83
N LEU A 113 12.41 -0.20 -2.67
CA LEU A 113 12.82 1.01 -3.38
C LEU A 113 13.93 1.81 -2.67
N GLU A 114 14.50 1.25 -1.58
CA GLU A 114 15.60 1.86 -0.80
C GLU A 114 15.27 3.23 -0.20
N ILE A 115 13.99 3.50 0.07
CA ILE A 115 13.52 4.77 0.63
C ILE A 115 13.64 4.81 2.16
N SER A 116 13.83 3.67 2.80
CA SER A 116 13.82 3.53 4.27
C SER A 116 14.89 4.35 4.98
N ALA A 117 16.01 4.63 4.32
CA ALA A 117 17.13 5.40 4.85
C ALA A 117 16.98 6.92 4.69
N ILE A 118 15.95 7.41 3.98
CA ILE A 118 15.77 8.83 3.73
C ILE A 118 15.18 9.51 4.98
N PRO A 119 15.88 10.47 5.62
CA PRO A 119 15.32 11.24 6.72
C PRO A 119 14.12 12.06 6.23
N THR A 120 12.94 11.77 6.71
CA THR A 120 11.71 12.38 6.24
C THR A 120 11.08 13.21 7.35
N SER A 121 11.62 14.42 7.53
CA SER A 121 11.14 15.35 8.56
C SER A 121 9.93 16.17 8.12
N SER A 122 9.67 16.34 6.82
CA SER A 122 8.60 17.18 6.29
C SER A 122 7.60 16.44 5.43
N VAL A 123 6.38 16.99 5.32
CA VAL A 123 5.35 16.51 4.39
C VAL A 123 5.83 16.68 2.94
N ASP A 124 6.44 17.83 2.63
CA ASP A 124 6.88 18.14 1.27
C ASP A 124 7.94 17.16 0.76
N LYS A 125 8.82 16.67 1.64
CA LYS A 125 9.78 15.62 1.27
C LYS A 125 9.07 14.29 0.95
N TRP A 126 7.99 13.97 1.63
CA TRP A 126 7.18 12.79 1.29
C TRP A 126 6.44 12.96 -0.03
N LEU A 127 5.98 14.15 -0.37
CA LEU A 127 5.37 14.43 -1.67
C LEU A 127 6.38 14.28 -2.82
N GLU A 128 7.61 14.78 -2.63
CA GLU A 128 8.70 14.57 -3.59
C GLU A 128 8.99 13.08 -3.82
N ILE A 129 9.14 12.30 -2.74
CA ILE A 129 9.36 10.84 -2.81
C ILE A 129 8.20 10.15 -3.52
N TYR A 130 6.97 10.55 -3.21
CA TYR A 130 5.79 9.99 -3.85
C TYR A 130 5.75 10.23 -5.35
N GLY A 131 6.12 11.44 -5.79
CA GLY A 131 6.30 11.78 -7.20
C GLY A 131 7.33 10.87 -7.89
N GLN A 132 8.50 10.68 -7.26
CA GLN A 132 9.54 9.78 -7.79
C GLN A 132 9.07 8.32 -7.91
N ILE A 133 8.26 7.83 -6.97
CA ILE A 133 7.69 6.47 -7.06
C ILE A 133 6.73 6.38 -8.24
N LYS A 134 5.84 7.37 -8.41
CA LYS A 134 4.94 7.44 -9.57
C LYS A 134 5.70 7.39 -10.89
N GLU A 135 6.69 8.26 -11.06
CA GLU A 135 7.52 8.30 -12.26
C GLU A 135 8.21 6.96 -12.55
N ARG A 136 8.74 6.28 -11.51
CA ARG A 136 9.35 4.95 -11.67
C ARG A 136 8.36 3.90 -12.14
N TYR A 137 7.12 3.92 -11.60
CA TYR A 137 6.10 2.96 -12.00
C TYR A 137 5.58 3.24 -13.41
N GLU A 138 5.39 4.50 -13.77
CA GLU A 138 5.02 4.90 -15.13
C GLU A 138 6.09 4.54 -16.17
N ALA A 139 7.37 4.56 -15.76
CA ALA A 139 8.47 4.15 -16.63
C ALA A 139 8.42 2.65 -16.99
N LEU A 140 7.81 1.78 -16.16
CA LEU A 140 7.67 0.36 -16.45
C LEU A 140 6.83 0.09 -17.71
N GLU A 141 5.92 0.98 -18.06
CA GLU A 141 5.13 0.88 -19.29
C GLU A 141 5.99 0.94 -20.58
N LYS A 142 7.12 1.65 -20.49
CA LYS A 142 7.96 2.01 -21.64
C LYS A 142 9.24 1.17 -21.74
N ILE A 143 9.56 0.40 -20.71
CA ILE A 143 10.82 -0.35 -20.63
C ILE A 143 10.53 -1.84 -20.90
N PRO A 144 11.03 -2.41 -22.02
CA PRO A 144 10.90 -3.83 -22.25
C PRO A 144 11.79 -4.62 -21.28
N LEU A 145 11.31 -5.75 -20.82
CA LEU A 145 12.06 -6.71 -20.02
C LEU A 145 13.11 -7.44 -20.88
N ALA A 146 13.99 -8.20 -20.23
CA ALA A 146 15.07 -8.94 -20.89
C ALA A 146 14.59 -9.93 -22.00
N ASN A 147 13.33 -10.38 -21.92
CA ASN A 147 12.70 -11.22 -22.95
C ASN A 147 12.03 -10.42 -24.08
N GLY A 148 12.18 -9.10 -24.13
CA GLY A 148 11.58 -8.21 -25.11
C GLY A 148 10.10 -7.91 -24.92
N LYS A 149 9.45 -8.45 -23.87
CA LYS A 149 8.07 -8.14 -23.52
C LYS A 149 8.02 -6.97 -22.54
N PHE A 150 6.89 -6.27 -22.51
CA PHE A 150 6.64 -5.25 -21.48
C PHE A 150 6.20 -5.88 -20.15
N PHE A 151 6.43 -5.16 -19.06
CA PHE A 151 6.11 -5.61 -17.71
C PHE A 151 4.64 -6.06 -17.60
N GLU A 152 3.72 -5.28 -18.13
CA GLU A 152 2.28 -5.55 -18.06
C GLU A 152 1.89 -6.87 -18.74
N ASP A 153 2.44 -7.13 -19.93
CA ASP A 153 2.19 -8.37 -20.67
C ASP A 153 2.68 -9.59 -19.89
N CYS A 154 3.87 -9.50 -19.30
CA CYS A 154 4.42 -10.58 -18.48
C CYS A 154 3.59 -10.81 -17.21
N PHE A 155 3.11 -9.74 -16.56
CA PHE A 155 2.24 -9.85 -15.42
C PHE A 155 0.93 -10.54 -15.76
N ASP A 156 0.28 -10.13 -16.84
CA ASP A 156 -1.01 -10.67 -17.29
C ASP A 156 -0.93 -12.13 -17.75
N GLU A 157 0.21 -12.55 -18.29
CA GLU A 157 0.47 -13.96 -18.59
C GLU A 157 0.62 -14.81 -17.32
N LEU A 158 1.32 -14.29 -16.31
CA LEU A 158 1.55 -15.01 -15.05
C LEU A 158 0.32 -15.04 -14.14
N TRP A 159 -0.47 -13.98 -14.17
CA TRP A 159 -1.67 -13.81 -13.32
C TRP A 159 -2.88 -13.31 -14.13
N PRO A 160 -3.46 -14.15 -14.99
CA PRO A 160 -4.55 -13.75 -15.89
C PRO A 160 -5.82 -13.28 -15.16
N ASN A 161 -6.06 -13.77 -13.96
CA ASN A 161 -7.17 -13.33 -13.10
C ASN A 161 -6.96 -11.95 -12.45
N LEU A 162 -5.75 -11.38 -12.52
CA LEU A 162 -5.42 -10.03 -12.05
C LEU A 162 -5.27 -9.01 -13.18
N LYS A 163 -5.58 -9.39 -14.40
CA LYS A 163 -5.47 -8.53 -15.60
C LYS A 163 -6.26 -7.20 -15.49
N GLY A 164 -7.31 -7.15 -14.66
CA GLY A 164 -8.08 -5.93 -14.40
C GLY A 164 -7.38 -4.88 -13.53
N MET A 165 -6.20 -5.18 -12.97
CA MET A 165 -5.42 -4.20 -12.22
C MET A 165 -4.80 -3.14 -13.15
N THR A 166 -4.67 -1.90 -12.64
CA THR A 166 -3.85 -0.87 -13.32
C THR A 166 -2.38 -1.26 -13.28
N LEU A 167 -1.57 -0.74 -14.22
CA LEU A 167 -0.12 -0.93 -14.25
C LEU A 167 0.53 -0.64 -12.89
N VAL A 168 0.13 0.47 -12.26
CA VAL A 168 0.64 0.87 -10.95
C VAL A 168 0.31 -0.18 -9.88
N LYS A 169 -0.88 -0.77 -9.90
CA LYS A 169 -1.25 -1.81 -8.94
C LYS A 169 -0.56 -3.15 -9.20
N LYS A 170 -0.29 -3.48 -10.45
CA LYS A 170 0.56 -4.62 -10.82
C LYS A 170 1.98 -4.43 -10.27
N ALA A 171 2.54 -3.23 -10.42
CA ALA A 171 3.84 -2.88 -9.87
C ALA A 171 3.86 -2.89 -8.33
N ASP A 172 2.88 -2.27 -7.67
CA ASP A 172 2.72 -2.32 -6.21
C ASP A 172 2.70 -3.77 -5.70
N HIS A 173 1.96 -4.65 -6.38
CA HIS A 173 1.84 -6.06 -6.00
C HIS A 173 3.19 -6.77 -6.05
N ILE A 174 3.95 -6.62 -7.13
CA ILE A 174 5.28 -7.24 -7.28
C ILE A 174 6.25 -6.70 -6.24
N VAL A 175 6.33 -5.38 -6.07
CA VAL A 175 7.23 -4.74 -5.09
C VAL A 175 6.90 -5.20 -3.68
N TRP A 176 5.62 -5.33 -3.34
CA TRP A 176 5.17 -5.79 -2.04
C TRP A 176 5.53 -7.26 -1.80
N GLU A 177 5.36 -8.14 -2.79
CA GLU A 177 5.73 -9.56 -2.69
C GLU A 177 7.25 -9.75 -2.53
N ILE A 178 8.06 -8.98 -3.27
CA ILE A 178 9.52 -8.97 -3.08
C ILE A 178 9.86 -8.59 -1.64
N GLY A 179 9.29 -7.51 -1.12
CA GLY A 179 9.54 -7.04 0.24
C GLY A 179 9.11 -8.03 1.33
N LYS A 180 8.00 -8.76 1.12
CA LYS A 180 7.57 -9.85 2.02
C LYS A 180 8.58 -11.00 2.03
N GLU A 181 9.03 -11.42 0.85
CA GLU A 181 9.98 -12.52 0.74
C GLU A 181 11.32 -12.17 1.38
N ASP A 182 11.83 -10.97 1.15
CA ASP A 182 13.05 -10.47 1.80
C ASP A 182 12.92 -10.47 3.33
N GLU A 183 11.78 -10.02 3.85
CA GLU A 183 11.53 -10.05 5.29
C GLU A 183 11.50 -11.49 5.83
N ARG A 184 10.87 -12.43 5.11
CA ARG A 184 10.81 -13.84 5.46
C ARG A 184 12.21 -14.46 5.52
N VAL A 185 13.03 -14.23 4.51
CA VAL A 185 14.41 -14.72 4.44
C VAL A 185 15.25 -14.15 5.58
N ASN A 186 15.15 -12.87 5.86
CA ASN A 186 15.87 -12.19 6.92
C ASN A 186 15.47 -12.71 8.31
N ARG A 187 14.19 -13.00 8.54
CA ARG A 187 13.72 -13.62 9.81
C ARG A 187 14.32 -15.02 10.00
N GLN A 188 14.38 -15.84 8.95
CA GLN A 188 14.96 -17.16 9.00
C GLN A 188 16.47 -17.11 9.30
N ARG A 189 17.21 -16.20 8.66
CA ARG A 189 18.64 -15.98 8.92
C ARG A 189 18.89 -15.60 10.39
N LYS A 190 18.10 -14.67 10.93
CA LYS A 190 18.20 -14.23 12.33
C LYS A 190 17.89 -15.38 13.30
N LYS A 191 16.90 -16.24 12.99
CA LYS A 191 16.58 -17.40 13.81
C LYS A 191 17.75 -18.40 13.86
N LYS A 192 18.30 -18.77 12.70
CA LYS A 192 19.47 -19.66 12.61
C LYS A 192 20.69 -19.10 13.34
N ALA A 193 20.95 -17.79 13.23
CA ALA A 193 22.07 -17.16 13.93
C ALA A 193 21.90 -17.22 15.46
N LYS A 194 20.69 -17.03 15.98
CA LYS A 194 20.41 -17.16 17.43
C LYS A 194 20.58 -18.60 17.93
N GLU A 195 20.12 -19.58 17.17
CA GLU A 195 20.27 -21.02 17.49
C GLU A 195 21.76 -21.38 17.57
N ALA A 196 22.55 -20.98 16.58
CA ALA A 196 24.03 -21.25 16.59
C ALA A 196 24.76 -20.52 17.74
N THR A 197 24.27 -19.38 18.21
CA THR A 197 24.86 -18.67 19.35
C THR A 197 24.54 -19.38 20.67
N ASN A 198 23.31 -19.86 20.83
CA ASN A 198 22.90 -20.57 22.03
C ASN A 198 23.62 -21.93 22.21
N GLU A 199 23.86 -22.66 21.12
CA GLU A 199 24.62 -23.90 21.15
C GLU A 199 26.07 -23.70 21.63
N LYS A 200 26.69 -22.57 21.28
CA LYS A 200 28.07 -22.23 21.73
C LYS A 200 28.14 -21.78 23.19
N THR A 201 27.03 -21.40 23.80
CA THR A 201 27.00 -20.93 25.21
C THR A 201 26.73 -22.08 26.17
N VAL A 202 26.35 -23.26 25.70
CA VAL A 202 26.03 -24.46 26.52
C VAL A 202 27.22 -25.42 26.62
N LEU A 203 28.30 -25.15 25.89
CA LEU A 203 29.61 -25.86 25.99
C LEU A 203 30.58 -25.05 26.83
#